data_170f9ad517e21215a19916b58f4b0848
#
_entry.id   170f9ad517e21215a19916b58f4b0848
#
_cell.length_a   1.000
_cell.length_b   1.000
_cell.length_c   1.000
_cell.angle_alpha   90.00
_cell.angle_beta   90.00
_cell.angle_gamma   90.00
#
_symmetry.space_group_name_H-M   'P 1'
#
loop_
_entity.id
_entity.type
_entity.pdbx_description
1 polymer ?
#
loop_
_entity_poly.entity_id
_entity_poly.type
_entity_poly.pdbx_seq_one_letter_code
_entity_poly.pdbx_strand_id
1 'polypeptide(L)'
;MIRISLLCLVLVGSSCASLSNEESNVISRPFSSVDSSSDIVLATNQTFEIVLPSNPTTGYSWSLHIDQPSVVKTISDQYVADSSGRVGVGGSTTWLLDTGNSGTSALTFSYNRSWEKEIPPSRVVVFTIDVR
;
A
#
# COMPACT_ATOMS: atom_id res chain seq x y z
N MET A 1 37.45 -67.93 -15.27
CA MET A 1 36.33 -67.21 -15.84
C MET A 1 35.78 -66.28 -14.76
N ILE A 2 36.12 -65.02 -14.83
CA ILE A 2 35.72 -64.02 -13.82
C ILE A 2 34.56 -63.25 -14.41
N ARG A 3 33.38 -63.35 -13.77
CA ARG A 3 32.22 -62.56 -14.12
C ARG A 3 32.24 -61.27 -13.29
N ILE A 4 32.53 -60.18 -13.93
CA ILE A 4 32.41 -58.86 -13.34
C ILE A 4 30.97 -58.41 -13.47
N SER A 5 30.24 -58.36 -12.34
CA SER A 5 28.88 -57.82 -12.25
C SER A 5 29.02 -56.32 -12.06
N LEU A 6 28.63 -55.57 -13.09
CA LEU A 6 28.59 -54.11 -13.09
C LEU A 6 27.31 -53.65 -12.38
N LEU A 7 27.42 -53.26 -11.13
CA LEU A 7 26.29 -52.68 -10.36
C LEU A 7 26.13 -51.21 -10.76
N CYS A 8 25.11 -50.95 -11.56
CA CYS A 8 24.74 -49.58 -11.96
C CYS A 8 23.96 -48.92 -10.82
N LEU A 9 24.62 -48.07 -10.05
CA LEU A 9 24.01 -47.28 -8.98
C LEU A 9 23.32 -46.04 -9.60
N VAL A 10 21.99 -46.14 -9.79
CA VAL A 10 21.18 -44.97 -10.21
C VAL A 10 20.95 -44.07 -9.01
N LEU A 11 21.66 -42.94 -8.94
CA LEU A 11 21.41 -41.84 -8.03
C LEU A 11 20.18 -41.08 -8.53
N VAL A 12 19.01 -41.39 -7.97
CA VAL A 12 17.83 -40.53 -8.11
C VAL A 12 18.03 -39.30 -7.26
N GLY A 13 18.48 -38.22 -7.91
CA GLY A 13 18.50 -36.92 -7.29
C GLY A 13 17.09 -36.41 -7.07
N SER A 14 16.61 -36.45 -5.81
CA SER A 14 15.39 -35.79 -5.39
C SER A 14 15.64 -34.26 -5.44
N SER A 15 15.26 -33.66 -6.55
CA SER A 15 15.17 -32.22 -6.66
C SER A 15 13.95 -31.78 -5.86
N CYS A 16 14.14 -31.41 -4.60
CA CYS A 16 13.15 -30.65 -3.87
C CYS A 16 13.12 -29.24 -4.48
N ALA A 17 12.19 -29.01 -5.41
CA ALA A 17 11.80 -27.68 -5.79
C ALA A 17 11.08 -27.07 -4.57
N SER A 18 11.79 -26.23 -3.81
CA SER A 18 11.16 -25.33 -2.86
C SER A 18 10.28 -24.39 -3.66
N LEU A 19 8.98 -24.66 -3.66
CA LEU A 19 7.99 -23.66 -4.02
C LEU A 19 8.08 -22.61 -2.93
N SER A 20 8.85 -21.54 -3.14
CA SER A 20 8.73 -20.32 -2.38
C SER A 20 7.31 -19.83 -2.67
N ASN A 21 6.40 -20.02 -1.71
CA ASN A 21 5.21 -19.21 -1.62
C ASN A 21 5.73 -17.78 -1.50
N GLU A 22 5.71 -17.05 -2.59
CA GLU A 22 5.72 -15.58 -2.51
C GLU A 22 4.40 -15.23 -1.85
N GLU A 23 4.40 -15.16 -0.52
CA GLU A 23 3.33 -14.49 0.21
C GLU A 23 3.20 -13.11 -0.43
N SER A 24 2.03 -12.87 -1.01
CA SER A 24 1.69 -11.57 -1.57
C SER A 24 1.93 -10.51 -0.49
N ASN A 25 2.99 -9.72 -0.61
CA ASN A 25 3.30 -8.62 0.31
C ASN A 25 2.29 -7.46 0.18
N VAL A 26 1.18 -7.69 -0.49
CA VAL A 26 0.11 -6.73 -0.73
C VAL A 26 -1.00 -6.96 0.27
N ILE A 27 -1.33 -5.92 1.03
CA ILE A 27 -2.49 -5.93 1.92
C ILE A 27 -3.76 -5.87 1.05
N SER A 28 -4.58 -6.90 1.12
CA SER A 28 -5.75 -7.06 0.24
C SER A 28 -6.91 -6.11 0.53
N ARG A 29 -6.95 -5.51 1.72
CA ARG A 29 -7.99 -4.56 2.12
C ARG A 29 -7.44 -3.13 2.11
N PRO A 30 -8.01 -2.21 1.34
CA PRO A 30 -7.63 -0.81 1.43
C PRO A 30 -8.07 -0.21 2.78
N PHE A 31 -7.28 0.70 3.29
CA PHE A 31 -7.62 1.51 4.47
C PHE A 31 -8.42 2.74 4.05
N SER A 32 -9.29 3.18 4.93
CA SER A 32 -10.15 4.36 4.73
C SER A 32 -10.08 5.28 5.94
N SER A 33 -10.77 6.41 5.92
CA SER A 33 -10.76 7.37 7.03
C SER A 33 -11.18 6.79 8.39
N VAL A 34 -11.94 5.70 8.43
CA VAL A 34 -12.33 5.04 9.69
C VAL A 34 -11.14 4.35 10.36
N ASP A 35 -10.15 3.95 9.59
CA ASP A 35 -8.93 3.29 10.10
C ASP A 35 -7.95 4.29 10.74
N SER A 36 -8.15 5.59 10.55
CA SER A 36 -7.31 6.64 11.16
C SER A 36 -7.50 6.78 12.68
N SER A 37 -8.49 6.13 13.25
CA SER A 37 -8.76 6.16 14.69
C SER A 37 -7.83 5.28 15.53
N SER A 38 -7.03 4.43 14.89
CA SER A 38 -6.08 3.53 15.56
C SER A 38 -4.81 3.36 14.74
N ASP A 39 -3.74 2.92 15.40
CA ASP A 39 -2.49 2.62 14.71
C ASP A 39 -2.65 1.42 13.76
N ILE A 40 -2.14 1.56 12.55
CA ILE A 40 -2.10 0.49 11.56
C ILE A 40 -0.74 -0.18 11.67
N VAL A 41 -0.74 -1.44 12.08
CA VAL A 41 0.49 -2.23 12.25
C VAL A 41 0.74 -3.05 10.98
N LEU A 42 1.89 -2.84 10.36
CA LEU A 42 2.32 -3.53 9.15
C LEU A 42 3.73 -4.11 9.32
N ALA A 43 4.08 -5.08 8.48
CA ALA A 43 5.45 -5.56 8.37
C ALA A 43 6.26 -4.69 7.39
N THR A 44 7.58 -4.87 7.40
CA THR A 44 8.46 -4.26 6.39
C THR A 44 8.19 -4.84 5.01
N ASN A 45 8.42 -4.06 3.95
CA ASN A 45 8.24 -4.46 2.54
C ASN A 45 6.83 -4.93 2.18
N GLN A 46 5.82 -4.31 2.77
CA GLN A 46 4.41 -4.52 2.41
C GLN A 46 3.87 -3.35 1.60
N THR A 47 3.06 -3.67 0.61
CA THR A 47 2.30 -2.69 -0.18
C THR A 47 0.88 -2.62 0.35
N PHE A 48 0.36 -1.41 0.54
CA PHE A 48 -0.99 -1.17 1.03
C PHE A 48 -1.63 0.04 0.35
N GLU A 49 -2.95 0.12 0.43
CA GLU A 49 -3.72 1.21 -0.18
C GLU A 49 -4.47 2.02 0.88
N ILE A 50 -4.52 3.33 0.68
CA ILE A 50 -5.40 4.25 1.40
C ILE A 50 -6.36 4.87 0.40
N VAL A 51 -7.65 4.82 0.69
CA VAL A 51 -8.73 5.35 -0.17
C VAL A 51 -9.51 6.41 0.59
N LEU A 52 -9.57 7.61 0.04
CA LEU A 52 -10.34 8.73 0.61
C LEU A 52 -11.33 9.29 -0.41
N PRO A 53 -12.55 9.66 0.00
CA PRO A 53 -13.50 10.32 -0.87
C PRO A 53 -12.94 11.61 -1.45
N SER A 54 -13.15 11.84 -2.73
CA SER A 54 -12.60 13.00 -3.45
C SER A 54 -13.61 13.52 -4.47
N ASN A 55 -13.71 14.84 -4.61
CA ASN A 55 -14.54 15.47 -5.63
C ASN A 55 -13.78 16.65 -6.27
N PRO A 56 -12.98 16.39 -7.33
CA PRO A 56 -12.18 17.41 -7.97
C PRO A 56 -13.00 18.48 -8.71
N THR A 57 -14.28 18.24 -8.98
CA THR A 57 -15.15 19.26 -9.60
C THR A 57 -15.37 20.49 -8.72
N THR A 58 -15.16 20.36 -7.41
CA THR A 58 -15.24 21.46 -6.44
C THR A 58 -13.94 22.25 -6.33
N GLY A 59 -12.88 21.83 -7.01
CA GLY A 59 -11.53 22.38 -6.92
C GLY A 59 -10.73 21.87 -5.73
N TYR A 60 -11.33 21.07 -4.84
CA TYR A 60 -10.63 20.45 -3.73
C TYR A 60 -9.82 19.23 -4.20
N SER A 61 -8.65 19.06 -3.62
CA SER A 61 -7.80 17.90 -3.81
C SER A 61 -7.10 17.52 -2.51
N TRP A 62 -6.70 16.27 -2.42
CA TRP A 62 -5.89 15.79 -1.31
C TRP A 62 -4.42 16.08 -1.57
N SER A 63 -3.71 16.46 -0.52
CA SER A 63 -2.25 16.44 -0.44
C SER A 63 -1.81 15.50 0.67
N LEU A 64 -0.72 14.77 0.47
CA LEU A 64 -0.16 13.83 1.42
C LEU A 64 1.19 14.34 1.93
N HIS A 65 1.34 14.40 3.24
CA HIS A 65 2.62 14.61 3.91
C HIS A 65 2.99 13.36 4.71
N ILE A 66 4.20 12.85 4.50
CA ILE A 66 4.78 11.70 5.21
C ILE A 66 5.92 12.22 6.05
N ASP A 67 5.86 12.05 7.37
CA ASP A 67 6.90 12.56 8.28
C ASP A 67 8.17 11.69 8.28
N GLN A 68 8.06 10.39 8.03
CA GLN A 68 9.17 9.44 7.98
C GLN A 68 9.21 8.67 6.65
N PRO A 69 9.79 9.25 5.58
CA PRO A 69 9.82 8.61 4.25
C PRO A 69 10.62 7.31 4.18
N SER A 70 11.51 7.05 5.16
CA SER A 70 12.22 5.78 5.28
C SER A 70 11.35 4.64 5.80
N VAL A 71 10.25 4.96 6.49
CA VAL A 71 9.29 3.99 7.05
C VAL A 71 8.17 3.72 6.08
N VAL A 72 7.60 4.77 5.47
CA VAL A 72 6.53 4.66 4.46
C VAL A 72 6.83 5.60 3.30
N LYS A 73 6.63 5.13 2.08
CA LYS A 73 6.76 5.93 0.85
C LYS A 73 5.56 5.73 -0.06
N THR A 74 5.24 6.75 -0.85
CA THR A 74 4.22 6.68 -1.89
C THR A 74 4.81 6.06 -3.16
N ILE A 75 4.07 5.11 -3.75
CA ILE A 75 4.35 4.55 -5.08
C ILE A 75 3.60 5.35 -6.14
N SER A 76 2.28 5.51 -5.93
CA SER A 76 1.40 6.22 -6.87
C SER A 76 0.14 6.70 -6.17
N ASP A 77 -0.56 7.62 -6.80
CA ASP A 77 -1.92 8.02 -6.44
C ASP A 77 -2.79 8.13 -7.69
N GLN A 78 -4.07 7.83 -7.54
CA GLN A 78 -5.01 7.85 -8.64
C GLN A 78 -6.40 8.25 -8.16
N TYR A 79 -7.02 9.19 -8.88
CA TYR A 79 -8.43 9.49 -8.74
C TYR A 79 -9.28 8.52 -9.58
N VAL A 80 -10.34 7.99 -8.96
CA VAL A 80 -11.32 7.13 -9.61
C VAL A 80 -12.71 7.76 -9.43
N ALA A 81 -13.35 8.12 -10.54
CA ALA A 81 -14.69 8.67 -10.53
C ALA A 81 -15.72 7.61 -10.11
N ASP A 82 -16.81 8.06 -9.47
CA ASP A 82 -17.96 7.20 -9.20
C ASP A 82 -18.53 6.66 -10.52
N SER A 83 -18.77 5.35 -10.57
CA SER A 83 -19.31 4.65 -11.76
C SER A 83 -20.81 4.83 -11.96
N SER A 84 -21.53 5.54 -11.07
CA SER A 84 -22.99 5.75 -11.17
C SER A 84 -23.43 6.58 -12.37
N GLY A 85 -22.50 7.27 -13.04
CA GLY A 85 -22.78 8.15 -14.18
C GLY A 85 -23.49 9.45 -13.84
N ARG A 86 -23.71 9.74 -12.54
CA ARG A 86 -24.33 10.99 -12.10
C ARG A 86 -23.31 12.13 -12.13
N VAL A 87 -23.73 13.28 -12.66
CA VAL A 87 -22.91 14.49 -12.69
C VAL A 87 -22.77 15.06 -11.27
N GLY A 88 -21.54 15.43 -10.88
CA GLY A 88 -21.25 16.07 -9.60
C GLY A 88 -21.12 15.12 -8.40
N VAL A 89 -21.18 13.81 -8.61
CA VAL A 89 -21.04 12.78 -7.54
C VAL A 89 -19.57 12.52 -7.33
N GLY A 90 -18.63 13.10 -7.33
CA GLY A 90 -17.25 12.81 -6.98
C GLY A 90 -16.81 11.36 -7.23
N GLY A 91 -15.86 10.93 -6.45
CA GLY A 91 -15.27 9.58 -6.49
C GLY A 91 -14.35 9.38 -5.30
N SER A 92 -13.24 8.73 -5.52
CA SER A 92 -12.21 8.52 -4.51
C SER A 92 -10.81 8.68 -5.09
N THR A 93 -9.88 9.09 -4.23
CA THR A 93 -8.45 9.02 -4.53
C THR A 93 -7.85 7.86 -3.76
N THR A 94 -7.11 7.02 -4.48
CA THR A 94 -6.40 5.88 -3.93
C THR A 94 -4.90 6.16 -3.98
N TRP A 95 -4.23 5.99 -2.85
CA TRP A 95 -2.76 6.01 -2.75
C TRP A 95 -2.27 4.60 -2.58
N LEU A 96 -1.31 4.22 -3.40
CA LEU A 96 -0.54 2.99 -3.25
C LEU A 96 0.76 3.34 -2.54
N LEU A 97 1.03 2.68 -1.43
CA LEU A 97 2.13 2.96 -0.52
C LEU A 97 2.89 1.68 -0.19
N ASP A 98 4.20 1.84 0.05
CA ASP A 98 5.07 0.77 0.54
C ASP A 98 5.61 1.07 1.92
N THR A 99 5.68 0.03 2.75
CA THR A 99 6.48 0.08 3.98
C THR A 99 7.96 -0.21 3.67
N GLY A 100 8.83 0.52 4.33
CA GLY A 100 10.30 0.34 4.25
C GLY A 100 10.86 -0.18 5.55
N ASN A 101 11.69 0.65 6.22
CA ASN A 101 12.31 0.31 7.49
C ASN A 101 11.27 0.23 8.62
N SER A 102 11.58 -0.55 9.66
CA SER A 102 10.78 -0.56 10.90
C SER A 102 10.80 0.82 11.56
N GLY A 103 9.70 1.20 12.17
CA GLY A 103 9.49 2.48 12.82
C GLY A 103 8.05 2.94 12.69
N THR A 104 7.77 4.15 13.13
CA THR A 104 6.44 4.75 13.08
C THR A 104 6.45 5.96 12.18
N SER A 105 5.47 6.07 11.28
CA SER A 105 5.28 7.22 10.40
C SER A 105 3.85 7.73 10.48
N ALA A 106 3.70 9.05 10.55
CA ALA A 106 2.40 9.71 10.41
C ALA A 106 2.19 10.15 8.95
N LEU A 107 1.06 9.75 8.39
CA LEU A 107 0.59 10.14 7.06
C LEU A 107 -0.51 11.17 7.24
N THR A 108 -0.24 12.41 6.90
CA THR A 108 -1.22 13.51 7.01
C THR A 108 -1.79 13.83 5.64
N PHE A 109 -3.08 13.55 5.47
CA PHE A 109 -3.83 13.91 4.28
C PHE A 109 -4.62 15.19 4.55
N SER A 110 -4.41 16.21 3.72
CA SER A 110 -5.10 17.50 3.81
C SER A 110 -5.94 17.75 2.56
N TYR A 111 -7.21 18.06 2.74
CA TYR A 111 -8.16 18.32 1.65
C TYR A 111 -8.39 19.82 1.52
N ASN A 112 -7.85 20.43 0.48
CA ASN A 112 -7.89 21.86 0.28
C ASN A 112 -7.90 22.25 -1.21
N ARG A 113 -8.16 23.52 -1.47
CA ARG A 113 -7.98 24.12 -2.80
C ARG A 113 -6.57 24.68 -2.89
N SER A 114 -5.86 24.38 -3.95
CA SER A 114 -4.44 24.74 -4.12
C SER A 114 -4.16 26.26 -4.14
N TRP A 115 -5.16 27.05 -4.48
CA TRP A 115 -5.06 28.53 -4.51
C TRP A 115 -5.44 29.21 -3.19
N GLU A 116 -6.05 28.49 -2.26
CA GLU A 116 -6.46 29.00 -0.94
C GLU A 116 -5.36 28.76 0.12
N LYS A 117 -4.20 29.37 -0.06
CA LYS A 117 -3.03 29.13 0.79
C LYS A 117 -3.17 29.61 2.23
N GLU A 118 -3.98 30.65 2.46
CA GLU A 118 -4.21 31.27 3.77
C GLU A 118 -5.37 30.61 4.54
N ILE A 119 -6.11 29.69 3.90
CA ILE A 119 -7.28 29.04 4.49
C ILE A 119 -6.88 27.65 4.96
N PRO A 120 -7.19 27.27 6.22
CA PRO A 120 -6.94 25.93 6.70
C PRO A 120 -7.64 24.86 5.82
N PRO A 121 -7.08 23.64 5.71
CA PRO A 121 -7.73 22.55 4.99
C PRO A 121 -9.15 22.30 5.50
N SER A 122 -10.08 22.01 4.58
CA SER A 122 -11.47 21.70 4.95
C SER A 122 -11.60 20.36 5.67
N ARG A 123 -10.65 19.42 5.41
CA ARG A 123 -10.56 18.13 6.08
C ARG A 123 -9.09 17.75 6.25
N VAL A 124 -8.79 17.12 7.38
CA VAL A 124 -7.49 16.52 7.65
C VAL A 124 -7.72 15.10 8.18
N VAL A 125 -7.02 14.14 7.63
CA VAL A 125 -7.03 12.75 8.08
C VAL A 125 -5.59 12.33 8.34
N VAL A 126 -5.31 11.81 9.52
CA VAL A 126 -3.97 11.35 9.92
C VAL A 126 -4.02 9.85 10.17
N PHE A 127 -3.14 9.13 9.51
CA PHE A 127 -2.92 7.71 9.78
C PHE A 127 -1.56 7.54 10.47
N THR A 128 -1.53 6.75 11.52
CA THR A 128 -0.29 6.32 12.16
C THR A 128 0.04 4.91 11.67
N ILE A 129 1.16 4.77 10.99
CA ILE A 129 1.64 3.48 10.48
C ILE A 129 2.81 3.02 11.34
N ASP A 130 2.64 1.88 12.00
CA ASP A 130 3.67 1.24 12.82
C ASP A 130 4.22 0.02 12.07
N VAL A 131 5.45 0.12 11.61
CA VAL A 131 6.13 -0.91 10.82
C VAL A 131 7.07 -1.70 11.72
N ARG A 132 6.87 -3.00 11.81
CA ARG A 132 7.62 -3.91 12.68
C ARG A 132 8.31 -5.02 11.94
#